data_e0f482f16179b0999f1b59cc214a68d8
#
_entry.id   e0f482f16179b0999f1b59cc214a68d8
#
_cell.length_a   1.000
_cell.length_b   1.000
_cell.length_c   1.000
_cell.angle_alpha   90.00
_cell.angle_beta   90.00
_cell.angle_gamma   90.00
#
_symmetry.space_group_name_H-M   'P 1'
#
loop_
_entity.id
_entity.type
_entity.pdbx_description
1 polymer ?
#
loop_
_entity_poly.entity_id
_entity_poly.type
_entity_poly.pdbx_seq_one_letter_code
_entity_poly.pdbx_strand_id
1 'polypeptide(L)'
;SVYPTISSGQKTKMIIVSTPYGMNQFYKLWSDAENKRNDYVPIDVHWSEVPGRDEEWKEKTIRNTSPEQFQQEFECEFLGSVNTLISPAKIKNMTFQTPIQSNAGLDVYEQPVKGNTYVCCVDVARGVTKDYSAFTMIDVSKMPYKIVAKYRNNDIKPLLFPHTIEQVCLGYNHAHVLVETNDLGQQVAEALQFELEYDNLLMTTQRGRSGQVLGAGFSGRGSGFGVKMTKQIKKIGCSNIKTLIEGDKMLINDFNIIEEMSTFIKRGQSWQAEEGNTDDLMMCLVIFGWLSNQPYFKEMTDTNARQQLYEEQQNLIEQDMAPFGFVDDGLDDTRPEIDEYGTVWHPVVRKGQ
;
A
#
# COMPACT_ATOMS: atom_id res chain seq x y z
N SER A 1 -12.83 8.24 -24.42
CA SER A 1 -13.48 6.95 -24.10
C SER A 1 -14.40 6.54 -25.24
N VAL A 2 -14.18 5.39 -25.86
CA VAL A 2 -14.97 4.87 -26.99
C VAL A 2 -16.17 4.06 -26.49
N TYR A 3 -16.05 3.40 -25.34
CA TYR A 3 -17.06 2.50 -24.82
C TYR A 3 -18.46 3.11 -24.63
N PRO A 4 -18.63 4.33 -24.10
CA PRO A 4 -19.96 4.95 -23.97
C PRO A 4 -20.67 5.16 -25.32
N THR A 5 -19.91 5.38 -26.38
CA THR A 5 -20.47 5.60 -27.72
C THR A 5 -21.08 4.33 -28.32
N ILE A 6 -20.53 3.15 -27.96
CA ILE A 6 -20.97 1.86 -28.52
C ILE A 6 -21.89 1.09 -27.56
N SER A 7 -21.90 1.40 -26.28
CA SER A 7 -22.72 0.71 -25.28
C SER A 7 -24.21 0.92 -25.42
N SER A 8 -24.62 1.98 -26.13
CA SER A 8 -26.04 2.28 -26.44
C SER A 8 -26.61 1.51 -27.62
N GLY A 9 -25.79 0.81 -28.41
CA GLY A 9 -26.21 0.08 -29.60
C GLY A 9 -26.51 -1.39 -29.34
N GLN A 10 -27.66 -1.89 -29.81
CA GLN A 10 -28.05 -3.30 -29.62
C GLN A 10 -27.21 -4.33 -30.41
N LYS A 11 -26.44 -3.91 -31.42
CA LYS A 11 -25.65 -4.77 -32.32
C LYS A 11 -24.20 -4.31 -32.48
N THR A 12 -23.73 -3.44 -31.62
CA THR A 12 -22.34 -2.96 -31.64
C THR A 12 -21.36 -3.98 -31.11
N LYS A 13 -20.23 -4.13 -31.79
CA LYS A 13 -19.10 -4.96 -31.32
C LYS A 13 -17.87 -4.07 -31.25
N MET A 14 -17.06 -4.26 -30.21
CA MET A 14 -15.73 -3.67 -30.06
C MET A 14 -14.69 -4.77 -30.16
N ILE A 15 -13.74 -4.60 -31.07
CA ILE A 15 -12.58 -5.49 -31.21
C ILE A 15 -11.34 -4.63 -30.94
N ILE A 16 -10.57 -5.02 -29.95
CA ILE A 16 -9.30 -4.38 -29.60
C ILE A 16 -8.21 -5.37 -29.95
N VAL A 17 -7.26 -4.95 -30.78
CA VAL A 17 -6.12 -5.77 -31.19
C VAL A 17 -4.84 -5.03 -30.81
N SER A 18 -3.95 -5.71 -30.12
CA SER A 18 -2.64 -5.18 -29.76
C SER A 18 -1.65 -6.32 -29.62
N THR A 19 -0.38 -6.02 -29.76
CA THR A 19 0.70 -6.87 -29.29
C THR A 19 0.91 -6.64 -27.78
N PRO A 20 1.17 -7.67 -26.98
CA PRO A 20 1.53 -7.49 -25.58
C PRO A 20 2.76 -6.60 -25.44
N TYR A 21 2.63 -5.47 -24.74
CA TYR A 21 3.74 -4.57 -24.50
C TYR A 21 3.68 -4.05 -23.07
N GLY A 22 4.40 -4.73 -22.17
CA GLY A 22 4.38 -4.41 -20.75
C GLY A 22 3.00 -4.60 -20.10
N MET A 23 2.88 -4.16 -18.85
CA MET A 23 1.64 -4.28 -18.07
C MET A 23 0.81 -3.00 -18.15
N ASN A 24 0.51 -2.57 -19.37
CA ASN A 24 -0.24 -1.35 -19.67
C ASN A 24 -1.77 -1.55 -19.59
N GLN A 25 -2.53 -0.56 -20.06
CA GLN A 25 -4.00 -0.62 -20.08
C GLN A 25 -4.56 -1.82 -20.89
N PHE A 26 -3.86 -2.28 -21.93
CA PHE A 26 -4.27 -3.46 -22.68
C PHE A 26 -4.11 -4.73 -21.83
N TYR A 27 -3.00 -4.84 -21.09
CA TYR A 27 -2.81 -5.92 -20.11
C TYR A 27 -3.93 -5.94 -19.06
N LYS A 28 -4.33 -4.76 -18.55
CA LYS A 28 -5.44 -4.68 -17.59
C LYS A 28 -6.75 -5.21 -18.17
N LEU A 29 -7.10 -4.76 -19.38
CA LEU A 29 -8.30 -5.25 -20.07
C LEU A 29 -8.26 -6.76 -20.32
N TRP A 30 -7.09 -7.28 -20.68
CA TRP A 30 -6.84 -8.70 -20.90
C TRP A 30 -6.97 -9.50 -19.62
N SER A 31 -6.27 -9.12 -18.56
CA SER A 31 -6.31 -9.79 -17.26
C SER A 31 -7.71 -9.74 -16.63
N ASP A 32 -8.42 -8.62 -16.78
CA ASP A 32 -9.81 -8.51 -16.32
C ASP A 32 -10.75 -9.44 -17.11
N ALA A 33 -10.51 -9.63 -18.41
CA ALA A 33 -11.26 -10.57 -19.25
C ALA A 33 -11.01 -12.03 -18.86
N GLU A 34 -9.74 -12.43 -18.66
CA GLU A 34 -9.38 -13.78 -18.18
C GLU A 34 -10.01 -14.11 -16.83
N ASN A 35 -10.05 -13.12 -15.92
CA ASN A 35 -10.65 -13.23 -14.60
C ASN A 35 -12.17 -12.95 -14.58
N LYS A 36 -12.81 -12.78 -15.74
CA LYS A 36 -14.26 -12.52 -15.87
C LYS A 36 -14.74 -11.26 -15.13
N ARG A 37 -13.89 -10.24 -15.07
CA ARG A 37 -14.20 -8.94 -14.44
C ARG A 37 -14.76 -7.92 -15.43
N ASN A 38 -14.70 -8.22 -16.73
CA ASN A 38 -15.30 -7.45 -17.81
C ASN A 38 -15.98 -8.39 -18.83
N ASP A 39 -16.68 -7.81 -19.81
CA ASP A 39 -17.43 -8.56 -20.82
C ASP A 39 -16.60 -8.87 -22.08
N TYR A 40 -15.30 -8.59 -22.08
CA TYR A 40 -14.44 -8.92 -23.22
C TYR A 40 -14.12 -10.41 -23.23
N VAL A 41 -13.97 -10.96 -24.44
CA VAL A 41 -13.50 -12.33 -24.67
C VAL A 41 -12.04 -12.23 -25.12
N PRO A 42 -11.08 -12.69 -24.30
CA PRO A 42 -9.67 -12.70 -24.67
C PRO A 42 -9.44 -13.77 -25.74
N ILE A 43 -8.72 -13.41 -26.78
CA ILE A 43 -8.31 -14.31 -27.86
C ILE A 43 -6.83 -14.04 -28.13
N ASP A 44 -5.97 -14.97 -27.83
CA ASP A 44 -4.57 -14.98 -28.22
C ASP A 44 -4.38 -15.90 -29.43
N VAL A 45 -3.39 -15.62 -30.24
CA VAL A 45 -3.00 -16.46 -31.37
C VAL A 45 -1.50 -16.73 -31.26
N HIS A 46 -1.18 -17.83 -30.61
CA HIS A 46 0.20 -18.29 -30.45
C HIS A 46 0.79 -18.66 -31.81
N TRP A 47 2.08 -18.39 -32.03
CA TRP A 47 2.72 -18.63 -33.32
C TRP A 47 2.55 -20.06 -33.84
N SER A 48 2.54 -21.07 -32.95
CA SER A 48 2.37 -22.49 -33.31
C SER A 48 0.99 -22.85 -33.88
N GLU A 49 0.00 -22.00 -33.66
CA GLU A 49 -1.37 -22.18 -34.20
C GLU A 49 -1.50 -21.65 -35.63
N VAL A 50 -0.50 -20.92 -36.11
CA VAL A 50 -0.53 -20.33 -37.44
C VAL A 50 0.06 -21.32 -38.45
N PRO A 51 -0.72 -21.75 -39.46
CA PRO A 51 -0.23 -22.70 -40.48
C PRO A 51 1.07 -22.22 -41.15
N GLY A 52 2.04 -23.14 -41.28
CA GLY A 52 3.32 -22.87 -41.92
C GLY A 52 4.38 -22.25 -41.00
N ARG A 53 4.10 -22.13 -39.71
CA ARG A 53 5.09 -21.74 -38.70
C ARG A 53 5.52 -22.98 -37.91
N ASP A 54 6.77 -23.37 -38.08
CA ASP A 54 7.42 -24.49 -37.41
C ASP A 54 8.63 -24.03 -36.59
N GLU A 55 9.37 -24.95 -35.96
CA GLU A 55 10.53 -24.62 -35.15
C GLU A 55 11.65 -23.98 -36.00
N GLU A 56 11.78 -24.33 -37.28
CA GLU A 56 12.77 -23.70 -38.18
C GLU A 56 12.37 -22.24 -38.42
N TRP A 57 11.09 -21.95 -38.63
CA TRP A 57 10.57 -20.61 -38.70
C TRP A 57 10.80 -19.82 -37.42
N LYS A 58 10.59 -20.42 -36.25
CA LYS A 58 10.84 -19.85 -34.92
C LYS A 58 12.32 -19.43 -34.78
N GLU A 59 13.25 -20.38 -35.00
CA GLU A 59 14.67 -20.12 -34.90
C GLU A 59 15.14 -18.99 -35.86
N LYS A 60 14.63 -19.02 -37.09
CA LYS A 60 14.90 -17.98 -38.09
C LYS A 60 14.38 -16.62 -37.65
N THR A 61 13.18 -16.57 -37.08
CA THR A 61 12.57 -15.33 -36.60
C THR A 61 13.33 -14.75 -35.40
N ILE A 62 13.68 -15.60 -34.43
CA ILE A 62 14.50 -15.19 -33.28
C ILE A 62 15.86 -14.63 -33.71
N ARG A 63 16.52 -15.24 -34.71
CA ARG A 63 17.79 -14.73 -35.26
C ARG A 63 17.67 -13.36 -35.95
N ASN A 64 16.49 -13.05 -36.50
CA ASN A 64 16.23 -11.79 -37.21
C ASN A 64 15.66 -10.70 -36.31
N THR A 65 15.18 -11.05 -35.11
CA THR A 65 14.63 -10.16 -34.11
C THR A 65 15.41 -10.27 -32.80
N SER A 66 14.76 -10.65 -31.72
CA SER A 66 15.41 -11.08 -30.48
C SER A 66 14.50 -12.11 -29.78
N PRO A 67 15.04 -12.89 -28.83
CA PRO A 67 14.22 -13.78 -28.01
C PRO A 67 13.08 -13.06 -27.31
N GLU A 68 13.32 -11.88 -26.75
CA GLU A 68 12.35 -11.06 -26.04
C GLU A 68 11.25 -10.57 -26.99
N GLN A 69 11.63 -10.08 -28.18
CA GLN A 69 10.66 -9.66 -29.18
C GLN A 69 9.83 -10.84 -29.68
N PHE A 70 10.43 -12.02 -29.82
CA PHE A 70 9.71 -13.22 -30.20
C PHE A 70 8.66 -13.62 -29.16
N GLN A 71 9.05 -13.64 -27.89
CA GLN A 71 8.13 -13.94 -26.78
C GLN A 71 6.95 -12.96 -26.75
N GLN A 72 7.21 -11.69 -26.95
CA GLN A 72 6.19 -10.64 -26.93
C GLN A 72 5.24 -10.72 -28.13
N GLU A 73 5.79 -10.82 -29.35
CA GLU A 73 4.97 -10.68 -30.57
C GLU A 73 4.37 -11.99 -31.05
N PHE A 74 4.99 -13.13 -30.74
CA PHE A 74 4.62 -14.42 -31.30
C PHE A 74 4.22 -15.46 -30.24
N GLU A 75 4.76 -15.39 -29.03
CA GLU A 75 4.32 -16.21 -27.90
C GLU A 75 3.24 -15.47 -27.08
N CYS A 76 2.87 -14.24 -27.47
CA CYS A 76 1.84 -13.41 -26.85
C CYS A 76 2.06 -13.17 -25.35
N GLU A 77 3.32 -13.14 -24.91
CA GLU A 77 3.64 -12.91 -23.51
C GLU A 77 3.74 -11.41 -23.18
N PHE A 78 3.04 -10.99 -22.12
CA PHE A 78 3.19 -9.66 -21.56
C PHE A 78 4.52 -9.59 -20.80
N LEU A 79 5.54 -9.10 -21.46
CA LEU A 79 6.85 -8.91 -20.85
C LEU A 79 6.93 -7.50 -20.26
N GLY A 80 7.35 -7.40 -19.01
CA GLY A 80 7.80 -6.13 -18.43
C GLY A 80 9.14 -5.71 -19.01
N SER A 81 9.56 -4.48 -18.74
CA SER A 81 10.86 -3.97 -19.19
C SER A 81 12.00 -4.82 -18.64
N VAL A 82 13.07 -4.91 -19.40
CA VAL A 82 14.28 -5.64 -18.99
C VAL A 82 15.01 -4.84 -17.90
N ASN A 83 15.58 -5.52 -16.91
CA ASN A 83 16.31 -4.92 -15.77
C ASN A 83 15.43 -4.06 -14.82
N THR A 84 14.19 -4.46 -14.60
CA THR A 84 13.32 -3.86 -13.59
C THR A 84 13.84 -4.09 -12.17
N LEU A 85 13.48 -3.21 -11.24
CA LEU A 85 13.86 -3.33 -9.82
C LEU A 85 13.34 -4.64 -9.22
N ILE A 86 12.07 -4.93 -9.45
CA ILE A 86 11.40 -6.18 -9.06
C ILE A 86 11.50 -7.15 -10.23
N SER A 87 11.73 -8.43 -9.95
CA SER A 87 11.85 -9.43 -11.00
C SER A 87 10.58 -9.56 -11.84
N PRO A 88 10.68 -9.68 -13.17
CA PRO A 88 9.52 -9.85 -14.03
C PRO A 88 8.65 -11.05 -13.63
N ALA A 89 9.26 -12.14 -13.18
CA ALA A 89 8.56 -13.32 -12.69
C ALA A 89 7.69 -13.00 -11.45
N LYS A 90 8.18 -12.14 -10.54
CA LYS A 90 7.40 -11.71 -9.38
C LYS A 90 6.24 -10.82 -9.81
N ILE A 91 6.48 -9.85 -10.68
CA ILE A 91 5.46 -8.93 -11.18
C ILE A 91 4.35 -9.69 -11.92
N LYS A 92 4.69 -10.67 -12.77
CA LYS A 92 3.73 -11.51 -13.51
C LYS A 92 2.77 -12.26 -12.59
N ASN A 93 3.23 -12.65 -11.40
CA ASN A 93 2.43 -13.39 -10.43
C ASN A 93 1.64 -12.49 -9.46
N MET A 94 1.79 -11.17 -9.56
CA MET A 94 1.02 -10.25 -8.75
C MET A 94 -0.42 -10.16 -9.24
N THR A 95 -1.35 -10.16 -8.31
CA THR A 95 -2.77 -9.95 -8.59
C THR A 95 -3.17 -8.55 -8.11
N PHE A 96 -4.02 -7.89 -8.87
CA PHE A 96 -4.59 -6.61 -8.46
C PHE A 96 -6.07 -6.74 -8.13
N GLN A 97 -6.55 -5.84 -7.30
CA GLN A 97 -7.94 -5.79 -6.84
C GLN A 97 -8.61 -4.51 -7.34
N THR A 98 -9.93 -4.58 -7.45
CA THR A 98 -10.72 -3.35 -7.65
C THR A 98 -10.82 -2.63 -6.30
N PRO A 99 -10.56 -1.32 -6.24
CA PRO A 99 -10.74 -0.56 -5.01
C PRO A 99 -12.21 -0.62 -4.54
N ILE A 100 -12.42 -0.69 -3.24
CA ILE A 100 -13.77 -0.63 -2.64
C ILE A 100 -14.39 0.77 -2.76
N GLN A 101 -13.54 1.78 -2.90
CA GLN A 101 -13.93 3.17 -3.13
C GLN A 101 -12.87 3.84 -4.01
N SER A 102 -13.34 4.59 -5.02
CA SER A 102 -12.49 5.40 -5.91
C SER A 102 -13.11 6.77 -6.09
N ASN A 103 -12.37 7.83 -5.74
CA ASN A 103 -12.84 9.20 -5.88
C ASN A 103 -11.65 10.17 -6.04
N ALA A 104 -11.70 11.02 -7.06
CA ALA A 104 -10.78 12.13 -7.29
C ALA A 104 -9.28 11.77 -7.18
N GLY A 105 -8.89 10.57 -7.62
CA GLY A 105 -7.52 10.07 -7.56
C GLY A 105 -7.19 9.25 -6.31
N LEU A 106 -8.07 9.20 -5.31
CA LEU A 106 -7.97 8.34 -4.14
C LEU A 106 -8.65 7.00 -4.42
N ASP A 107 -7.90 5.92 -4.32
CA ASP A 107 -8.39 4.54 -4.37
C ASP A 107 -8.17 3.89 -3.00
N VAL A 108 -9.24 3.34 -2.42
CA VAL A 108 -9.24 2.66 -1.13
C VAL A 108 -9.46 1.17 -1.36
N TYR A 109 -8.61 0.34 -0.79
CA TYR A 109 -8.66 -1.14 -0.88
C TYR A 109 -9.13 -1.79 0.41
N GLU A 110 -8.74 -1.23 1.56
CA GLU A 110 -9.19 -1.68 2.87
C GLU A 110 -9.58 -0.47 3.73
N GLN A 111 -10.68 -0.59 4.48
CA GLN A 111 -11.07 0.44 5.44
C GLN A 111 -10.14 0.44 6.65
N PRO A 112 -9.94 1.59 7.32
CA PRO A 112 -9.11 1.67 8.51
C PRO A 112 -9.65 0.78 9.63
N VAL A 113 -8.77 0.04 10.28
CA VAL A 113 -9.07 -0.81 11.43
C VAL A 113 -8.59 -0.10 12.70
N LYS A 114 -9.45 -0.01 13.70
CA LYS A 114 -9.10 0.61 14.99
C LYS A 114 -7.92 -0.11 15.63
N GLY A 115 -6.94 0.65 16.11
CA GLY A 115 -5.73 0.11 16.72
C GLY A 115 -4.61 -0.23 15.73
N ASN A 116 -4.88 -0.31 14.43
CA ASN A 116 -3.83 -0.49 13.44
C ASN A 116 -3.01 0.78 13.25
N THR A 117 -1.74 0.59 12.93
CA THR A 117 -0.80 1.67 12.62
C THR A 117 -0.60 1.76 11.12
N TYR A 118 -0.71 2.99 10.62
CA TYR A 118 -0.59 3.30 9.21
C TYR A 118 0.54 4.28 8.95
N VAL A 119 1.17 4.12 7.79
CA VAL A 119 2.18 5.04 7.29
C VAL A 119 1.77 5.54 5.92
N CYS A 120 1.83 6.84 5.73
CA CYS A 120 1.60 7.54 4.48
C CYS A 120 2.93 8.03 3.92
N CYS A 121 3.36 7.49 2.79
CA CYS A 121 4.55 7.95 2.07
C CYS A 121 4.13 8.80 0.88
N VAL A 122 4.65 10.02 0.81
CA VAL A 122 4.18 11.07 -0.10
C VAL A 122 5.30 11.48 -1.05
N ASP A 123 5.01 11.48 -2.34
CA ASP A 123 5.80 12.08 -3.41
C ASP A 123 5.04 13.24 -4.04
N VAL A 124 5.69 14.40 -4.17
CA VAL A 124 5.05 15.66 -4.56
C VAL A 124 5.54 16.10 -5.93
N ALA A 125 4.63 16.09 -6.91
CA ALA A 125 4.92 16.59 -8.26
C ALA A 125 5.07 18.10 -8.31
N ARG A 126 5.83 18.57 -9.29
CA ARG A 126 6.01 20.00 -9.57
C ARG A 126 4.77 20.68 -10.19
N GLY A 127 3.71 19.92 -10.49
CA GLY A 127 2.50 20.45 -11.13
C GLY A 127 2.67 20.77 -12.62
N VAL A 128 3.70 20.24 -13.28
CA VAL A 128 3.97 20.43 -14.71
C VAL A 128 3.60 19.15 -15.46
N THR A 129 2.40 19.10 -15.94
CA THR A 129 1.74 18.28 -16.98
C THR A 129 2.00 16.77 -17.09
N LYS A 130 3.03 16.15 -16.49
CA LYS A 130 3.27 14.71 -16.59
C LYS A 130 3.49 14.01 -15.25
N ASP A 131 3.94 14.72 -14.23
CA ASP A 131 4.22 14.14 -12.93
C ASP A 131 2.98 14.21 -12.04
N TYR A 132 2.73 13.19 -11.27
CA TYR A 132 1.59 13.10 -10.37
C TYR A 132 2.02 13.39 -8.92
N SER A 133 1.23 14.17 -8.21
CA SER A 133 1.30 14.14 -6.75
C SER A 133 0.67 12.83 -6.28
N ALA A 134 1.42 12.05 -5.52
CA ALA A 134 1.04 10.72 -5.13
C ALA A 134 1.32 10.45 -3.65
N PHE A 135 0.53 9.57 -3.05
CA PHE A 135 0.87 8.94 -1.80
C PHE A 135 0.36 7.49 -1.73
N THR A 136 1.02 6.69 -0.92
CA THR A 136 0.59 5.34 -0.57
C THR A 136 0.34 5.24 0.92
N MET A 137 -0.84 4.72 1.30
CA MET A 137 -1.20 4.39 2.68
C MET A 137 -0.92 2.93 2.94
N ILE A 138 -0.08 2.64 3.92
CA ILE A 138 0.44 1.31 4.19
C ILE A 138 0.08 0.91 5.62
N ASP A 139 -0.60 -0.21 5.78
CA ASP A 139 -0.79 -0.85 7.08
C ASP A 139 0.51 -1.55 7.49
N VAL A 140 1.09 -1.09 8.59
CA VAL A 140 2.36 -1.60 9.14
C VAL A 140 2.21 -2.33 10.46
N SER A 141 0.97 -2.60 10.88
CA SER A 141 0.66 -3.24 12.15
C SER A 141 1.24 -4.64 12.26
N LYS A 142 1.24 -5.38 11.15
CA LYS A 142 1.79 -6.75 11.06
C LYS A 142 2.32 -7.04 9.66
N MET A 143 3.26 -7.99 9.57
CA MET A 143 3.69 -8.50 8.26
C MET A 143 2.73 -9.59 7.74
N PRO A 144 2.54 -9.69 6.42
CA PRO A 144 3.06 -8.76 5.40
C PRO A 144 2.40 -7.38 5.49
N TYR A 145 3.19 -6.32 5.29
CA TYR A 145 2.66 -4.96 5.17
C TYR A 145 1.73 -4.87 3.96
N LYS A 146 0.69 -4.03 4.05
CA LYS A 146 -0.32 -3.94 2.98
C LYS A 146 -0.54 -2.51 2.52
N ILE A 147 -0.65 -2.30 1.23
CA ILE A 147 -1.17 -1.05 0.69
C ILE A 147 -2.70 -1.07 0.84
N VAL A 148 -3.23 -0.19 1.68
CA VAL A 148 -4.67 -0.10 1.98
C VAL A 148 -5.37 1.02 1.24
N ALA A 149 -4.62 2.05 0.83
CA ALA A 149 -5.11 3.10 -0.06
C ALA A 149 -3.95 3.71 -0.85
N LYS A 150 -4.26 4.33 -1.98
CA LYS A 150 -3.33 5.15 -2.74
C LYS A 150 -4.02 6.38 -3.28
N TYR A 151 -3.25 7.43 -3.46
CA TYR A 151 -3.67 8.64 -4.15
C TYR A 151 -2.72 8.94 -5.31
N ARG A 152 -3.27 9.35 -6.45
CA ARG A 152 -2.50 9.78 -7.61
C ARG A 152 -3.29 10.79 -8.42
N ASN A 153 -2.79 12.01 -8.53
CA ASN A 153 -3.47 13.08 -9.25
C ASN A 153 -2.46 14.08 -9.82
N ASN A 154 -2.60 14.44 -11.10
CA ASN A 154 -1.75 15.42 -11.78
C ASN A 154 -2.36 16.81 -11.86
N ASP A 155 -3.63 16.97 -11.47
CA ASP A 155 -4.36 18.26 -11.52
C ASP A 155 -4.42 18.96 -10.16
N ILE A 156 -4.04 18.27 -9.07
CA ILE A 156 -4.10 18.83 -7.73
C ILE A 156 -3.08 19.97 -7.57
N LYS A 157 -3.58 21.09 -7.09
CA LYS A 157 -2.68 22.22 -6.77
C LYS A 157 -1.86 21.89 -5.53
N PRO A 158 -0.54 22.22 -5.50
CA PRO A 158 0.33 21.91 -4.36
C PRO A 158 -0.20 22.47 -3.02
N LEU A 159 -0.91 23.60 -3.03
CA LEU A 159 -1.52 24.18 -1.84
C LEU A 159 -2.73 23.41 -1.30
N LEU A 160 -3.39 22.60 -2.11
CA LEU A 160 -4.53 21.78 -1.70
C LEU A 160 -4.12 20.36 -1.29
N PHE A 161 -2.95 19.92 -1.73
CA PHE A 161 -2.48 18.56 -1.48
C PHE A 161 -2.28 18.25 0.01
N PRO A 162 -1.75 19.16 0.87
CA PRO A 162 -1.66 18.93 2.31
C PRO A 162 -3.02 18.60 2.95
N HIS A 163 -4.09 19.30 2.58
CA HIS A 163 -5.43 19.02 3.10
C HIS A 163 -5.94 17.63 2.71
N THR A 164 -5.64 17.18 1.48
CA THR A 164 -5.99 15.82 1.03
C THR A 164 -5.23 14.77 1.83
N ILE A 165 -3.93 14.99 2.07
CA ILE A 165 -3.09 14.09 2.88
C ILE A 165 -3.65 14.02 4.31
N GLU A 166 -3.87 15.18 4.95
CA GLU A 166 -4.40 15.26 6.31
C GLU A 166 -5.73 14.52 6.44
N GLN A 167 -6.70 14.84 5.59
CA GLN A 167 -8.03 14.24 5.65
C GLN A 167 -7.99 12.71 5.57
N VAL A 168 -7.18 12.16 4.67
CA VAL A 168 -7.04 10.71 4.53
C VAL A 168 -6.30 10.12 5.72
N CYS A 169 -5.21 10.74 6.17
CA CYS A 169 -4.40 10.26 7.29
C CYS A 169 -5.16 10.29 8.63
N LEU A 170 -6.00 11.30 8.87
CA LEU A 170 -6.90 11.35 10.03
C LEU A 170 -7.86 10.15 10.03
N GLY A 171 -8.41 9.81 8.86
CA GLY A 171 -9.27 8.63 8.68
C GLY A 171 -8.55 7.32 8.98
N TYR A 172 -7.25 7.23 8.72
CA TYR A 172 -6.41 6.06 8.99
C TYR A 172 -5.66 6.18 10.33
N ASN A 173 -6.40 6.37 11.41
CA ASN A 173 -5.90 6.41 12.80
C ASN A 173 -4.76 7.42 13.01
N HIS A 174 -4.82 8.59 12.39
CA HIS A 174 -3.73 9.58 12.41
C HIS A 174 -2.40 8.99 11.88
N ALA A 175 -2.41 8.46 10.67
CA ALA A 175 -1.27 7.80 10.05
C ALA A 175 0.02 8.64 10.14
N HIS A 176 1.17 7.96 10.31
CA HIS A 176 2.47 8.63 10.25
C HIS A 176 2.79 9.06 8.82
N VAL A 177 3.06 10.34 8.61
CA VAL A 177 3.30 10.90 7.26
C VAL A 177 4.78 11.15 7.03
N LEU A 178 5.31 10.61 5.93
CA LEU A 178 6.67 10.91 5.47
C LEU A 178 6.62 11.51 4.06
N VAL A 179 6.97 12.78 3.95
CA VAL A 179 6.96 13.55 2.70
C VAL A 179 8.36 13.57 2.10
N GLU A 180 8.49 13.32 0.79
CA GLU A 180 9.71 13.65 0.05
C GLU A 180 9.81 15.18 -0.08
N THR A 181 10.89 15.77 0.43
CA THR A 181 11.04 17.24 0.54
C THR A 181 11.88 17.87 -0.56
N ASN A 182 12.07 17.17 -1.66
CA ASN A 182 12.66 17.78 -2.84
C ASN A 182 11.64 18.73 -3.47
N ASP A 183 12.12 19.80 -4.06
CA ASP A 183 11.29 20.77 -4.78
C ASP A 183 10.07 21.31 -3.96
N LEU A 184 8.86 21.03 -4.41
CA LEU A 184 7.61 21.47 -3.75
C LEU A 184 7.24 20.66 -2.50
N GLY A 185 7.84 19.50 -2.28
CA GLY A 185 7.55 18.68 -1.12
C GLY A 185 7.88 19.34 0.19
N GLN A 186 8.86 20.23 0.24
CA GLN A 186 9.16 21.04 1.42
C GLN A 186 7.95 21.92 1.82
N GLN A 187 7.30 22.58 0.85
CA GLN A 187 6.14 23.42 1.11
C GLN A 187 4.94 22.60 1.62
N VAL A 188 4.75 21.40 1.06
CA VAL A 188 3.70 20.46 1.51
C VAL A 188 3.96 20.02 2.95
N ALA A 189 5.20 19.67 3.29
CA ALA A 189 5.57 19.29 4.66
C ALA A 189 5.42 20.45 5.66
N GLU A 190 5.80 21.67 5.26
CA GLU A 190 5.63 22.87 6.08
C GLU A 190 4.15 23.21 6.29
N ALA A 191 3.32 23.11 5.27
CA ALA A 191 1.88 23.32 5.39
C ALA A 191 1.22 22.30 6.32
N LEU A 192 1.57 20.99 6.22
CA LEU A 192 1.11 19.97 7.15
C LEU A 192 1.48 20.31 8.60
N GLN A 193 2.68 20.78 8.85
CA GLN A 193 3.15 21.08 10.21
C GLN A 193 2.62 22.39 10.77
N PHE A 194 2.70 23.49 10.00
CA PHE A 194 2.46 24.83 10.52
C PHE A 194 1.06 25.39 10.25
N GLU A 195 0.41 24.94 9.18
CA GLU A 195 -0.94 25.38 8.84
C GLU A 195 -2.00 24.42 9.35
N LEU A 196 -1.72 23.09 9.24
CA LEU A 196 -2.65 22.04 9.63
C LEU A 196 -2.33 21.42 10.99
N GLU A 197 -1.18 21.75 11.58
CA GLU A 197 -0.72 21.26 12.90
C GLU A 197 -0.79 19.72 13.00
N TYR A 198 -0.38 19.04 11.91
CA TYR A 198 -0.46 17.57 11.85
C TYR A 198 0.60 16.91 12.72
N ASP A 199 0.19 16.25 13.81
CA ASP A 199 1.09 15.76 14.86
C ASP A 199 2.03 14.63 14.43
N ASN A 200 1.58 13.75 13.51
CA ASN A 200 2.32 12.55 13.12
C ASN A 200 3.17 12.74 11.85
N LEU A 201 3.64 13.96 11.61
CA LEU A 201 4.58 14.23 10.53
C LEU A 201 5.99 13.80 10.94
N LEU A 202 6.58 12.89 10.16
CA LEU A 202 7.89 12.32 10.41
C LEU A 202 9.00 13.31 10.04
N MET A 203 9.99 13.42 10.92
CA MET A 203 11.12 14.33 10.79
C MET A 203 12.43 13.59 10.60
N THR A 204 13.35 14.16 9.84
CA THR A 204 14.70 13.63 9.67
C THR A 204 15.74 14.58 10.22
N THR A 205 16.83 14.02 10.74
CA THR A 205 18.02 14.77 11.18
C THR A 205 19.23 14.34 10.37
N GLN A 206 20.10 15.29 10.03
CA GLN A 206 21.39 15.00 9.40
C GLN A 206 22.39 14.52 10.47
N ARG A 207 22.87 13.29 10.34
CA ARG A 207 23.91 12.74 11.22
C ARG A 207 25.21 12.49 10.46
N GLY A 208 26.01 13.53 10.26
CA GLY A 208 27.35 13.44 9.72
C GLY A 208 27.47 12.55 8.47
N ARG A 209 28.35 11.51 8.53
CA ARG A 209 28.54 10.56 7.43
C ARG A 209 27.40 9.55 7.25
N SER A 210 26.54 9.38 8.25
CA SER A 210 25.40 8.45 8.20
C SER A 210 24.23 8.98 7.39
N GLY A 211 24.28 10.25 6.96
CA GLY A 211 23.22 10.89 6.19
C GLY A 211 21.96 11.21 7.02
N GLN A 212 20.80 11.21 6.38
CA GLN A 212 19.54 11.48 7.04
C GLN A 212 19.08 10.24 7.84
N VAL A 213 18.66 10.48 9.06
CA VAL A 213 18.10 9.46 9.96
C VAL A 213 16.78 9.99 10.51
N LEU A 214 15.78 9.13 10.62
CA LEU A 214 14.50 9.49 11.24
C LEU A 214 14.72 9.85 12.70
N GLY A 215 14.23 11.02 13.12
CA GLY A 215 14.36 11.54 14.48
C GLY A 215 13.09 11.34 15.28
N ALA A 216 13.24 11.05 16.58
CA ALA A 216 12.13 11.00 17.52
C ALA A 216 11.74 12.40 17.98
N GLY A 217 10.98 13.15 17.21
CA GLY A 217 10.14 14.26 17.66
C GLY A 217 10.77 15.52 18.28
N PHE A 218 12.09 15.64 18.41
CA PHE A 218 12.71 16.86 18.96
C PHE A 218 13.57 17.56 17.91
N SER A 219 13.24 18.83 17.64
CA SER A 219 14.01 19.68 16.74
C SER A 219 15.39 19.99 17.33
N GLY A 220 16.37 19.15 16.99
CA GLY A 220 17.79 19.50 17.14
C GLY A 220 18.26 20.38 15.98
N ARG A 221 19.41 21.03 16.10
CA ARG A 221 20.07 21.73 14.99
C ARG A 221 20.21 20.78 13.79
N GLY A 222 19.56 21.10 12.64
CA GLY A 222 19.62 20.30 11.40
C GLY A 222 18.51 19.27 11.25
N SER A 223 17.43 19.33 12.04
CA SER A 223 16.20 18.56 11.78
C SER A 223 15.33 19.28 10.74
N GLY A 224 14.70 18.53 9.86
CA GLY A 224 13.73 19.00 8.87
C GLY A 224 12.55 18.04 8.77
N PHE A 225 11.41 18.56 8.34
CA PHE A 225 10.23 17.74 8.08
C PHE A 225 10.45 16.88 6.84
N GLY A 226 10.00 15.63 6.89
CA GLY A 226 10.11 14.71 5.76
C GLY A 226 11.54 14.22 5.47
N VAL A 227 11.75 13.72 4.27
CA VAL A 227 13.03 13.18 3.81
C VAL A 227 13.47 13.80 2.49
N LYS A 228 14.70 14.29 2.40
CA LYS A 228 15.28 14.76 1.16
C LYS A 228 15.85 13.57 0.37
N MET A 229 15.26 13.26 -0.77
CA MET A 229 15.71 12.16 -1.62
C MET A 229 17.11 12.44 -2.17
N THR A 230 18.06 11.64 -1.75
CA THR A 230 19.44 11.61 -2.25
C THR A 230 19.72 10.31 -2.97
N LYS A 231 20.79 10.25 -3.76
CA LYS A 231 21.20 8.99 -4.43
C LYS A 231 21.36 7.84 -3.43
N GLN A 232 21.87 8.13 -2.22
CA GLN A 232 22.06 7.14 -1.18
C GLN A 232 20.72 6.65 -0.62
N ILE A 233 19.81 7.55 -0.30
CA ILE A 233 18.47 7.22 0.21
C ILE A 233 17.70 6.43 -0.84
N LYS A 234 17.68 6.87 -2.09
CA LYS A 234 17.04 6.13 -3.19
C LYS A 234 17.61 4.71 -3.33
N LYS A 235 18.94 4.56 -3.26
CA LYS A 235 19.58 3.24 -3.33
C LYS A 235 19.18 2.33 -2.17
N ILE A 236 19.14 2.83 -0.95
CA ILE A 236 18.71 2.08 0.24
C ILE A 236 17.23 1.72 0.12
N GLY A 237 16.39 2.69 -0.23
CA GLY A 237 14.96 2.49 -0.42
C GLY A 237 14.66 1.43 -1.49
N CYS A 238 15.28 1.53 -2.65
CA CYS A 238 15.15 0.52 -3.72
C CYS A 238 15.60 -0.87 -3.26
N SER A 239 16.71 -0.99 -2.54
CA SER A 239 17.19 -2.29 -2.04
C SER A 239 16.21 -2.91 -1.04
N ASN A 240 15.70 -2.11 -0.10
CA ASN A 240 14.80 -2.61 0.93
C ASN A 240 13.42 -2.94 0.38
N ILE A 241 12.83 -2.07 -0.47
CA ILE A 241 11.52 -2.35 -1.07
C ILE A 241 11.58 -3.61 -1.95
N LYS A 242 12.67 -3.81 -2.69
CA LYS A 242 12.92 -5.06 -3.41
C LYS A 242 12.87 -6.27 -2.46
N THR A 243 13.57 -6.21 -1.34
CA THR A 243 13.62 -7.30 -0.36
C THR A 243 12.24 -7.58 0.26
N LEU A 244 11.45 -6.53 0.53
CA LEU A 244 10.10 -6.68 1.07
C LEU A 244 9.14 -7.33 0.06
N ILE A 245 9.20 -6.91 -1.20
CA ILE A 245 8.32 -7.42 -2.25
C ILE A 245 8.71 -8.83 -2.70
N GLU A 246 9.99 -9.07 -2.99
CA GLU A 246 10.48 -10.41 -3.41
C GLU A 246 10.34 -11.44 -2.30
N GLY A 247 10.41 -11.02 -1.03
CA GLY A 247 10.26 -11.88 0.14
C GLY A 247 8.83 -12.05 0.65
N ASP A 248 7.81 -11.64 -0.11
CA ASP A 248 6.40 -11.71 0.26
C ASP A 248 6.05 -11.01 1.60
N LYS A 249 6.87 -10.01 1.97
CA LYS A 249 6.68 -9.22 3.21
C LYS A 249 5.85 -7.95 2.98
N MET A 250 5.44 -7.70 1.74
CA MET A 250 4.59 -6.58 1.36
C MET A 250 3.59 -7.03 0.29
N LEU A 251 2.30 -6.77 0.53
CA LEU A 251 1.22 -7.06 -0.39
C LEU A 251 0.84 -5.79 -1.16
N ILE A 252 0.84 -5.92 -2.47
CA ILE A 252 0.54 -4.84 -3.40
C ILE A 252 -0.61 -5.29 -4.27
N ASN A 253 -1.75 -4.64 -4.13
CA ASN A 253 -3.00 -5.01 -4.81
C ASN A 253 -3.45 -3.92 -5.81
N ASP A 254 -2.65 -2.88 -6.01
CA ASP A 254 -2.98 -1.78 -6.91
C ASP A 254 -2.37 -1.98 -8.29
N PHE A 255 -3.19 -1.83 -9.33
CA PHE A 255 -2.78 -2.00 -10.72
C PHE A 255 -1.73 -0.95 -11.14
N ASN A 256 -1.92 0.34 -10.78
CA ASN A 256 -1.01 1.40 -11.22
C ASN A 256 0.39 1.24 -10.60
N ILE A 257 0.45 0.77 -9.35
CA ILE A 257 1.73 0.45 -8.71
C ILE A 257 2.42 -0.71 -9.43
N ILE A 258 1.68 -1.77 -9.79
CA ILE A 258 2.24 -2.91 -10.55
C ILE A 258 2.70 -2.46 -11.95
N GLU A 259 1.94 -1.58 -12.62
CA GLU A 259 2.30 -0.97 -13.88
C GLU A 259 3.62 -0.20 -13.77
N GLU A 260 3.76 0.72 -12.80
CA GLU A 260 5.00 1.45 -12.55
C GLU A 260 6.18 0.53 -12.20
N MET A 261 5.96 -0.54 -11.40
CA MET A 261 6.99 -1.54 -11.13
C MET A 261 7.51 -2.20 -12.40
N SER A 262 6.63 -2.47 -13.37
CA SER A 262 6.98 -3.15 -14.62
C SER A 262 7.84 -2.29 -15.56
N THR A 263 7.88 -0.99 -15.32
CA THR A 263 8.61 0.01 -16.10
C THR A 263 9.71 0.73 -15.30
N PHE A 264 9.88 0.39 -14.01
CA PHE A 264 10.90 0.98 -13.15
C PHE A 264 12.25 0.27 -13.31
N ILE A 265 13.06 0.80 -14.20
CA ILE A 265 14.29 0.17 -14.69
C ILE A 265 15.55 0.79 -14.12
N LYS A 266 16.64 0.02 -14.16
CA LYS A 266 17.97 0.51 -13.82
C LYS A 266 18.54 1.38 -14.94
N ARG A 267 18.87 2.65 -14.62
CA ARG A 267 19.53 3.57 -15.54
C ARG A 267 20.82 4.10 -14.90
N GLY A 268 21.94 3.62 -15.39
CA GLY A 268 23.24 3.91 -14.79
C GLY A 268 23.38 3.33 -13.38
N GLN A 269 23.55 4.20 -12.39
CA GLN A 269 23.65 3.80 -10.97
C GLN A 269 22.36 4.07 -10.18
N SER A 270 21.27 4.43 -10.84
CA SER A 270 19.98 4.74 -10.23
C SER A 270 18.86 3.93 -10.86
N TRP A 271 17.66 4.10 -10.34
CA TRP A 271 16.43 3.50 -10.82
C TRP A 271 15.45 4.62 -11.18
N GLN A 272 14.73 4.48 -12.25
CA GLN A 272 13.71 5.45 -12.70
C GLN A 272 12.74 4.78 -13.65
N ALA A 273 11.60 5.44 -13.91
CA ALA A 273 10.68 5.00 -14.96
C ALA A 273 11.36 4.98 -16.33
N GLU A 274 10.96 4.04 -17.17
CA GLU A 274 11.29 4.00 -18.59
C GLU A 274 10.69 5.22 -19.29
N GLU A 275 11.28 5.66 -20.40
CA GLU A 275 10.86 6.85 -21.11
C GLU A 275 9.38 6.77 -21.54
N GLY A 276 8.62 7.77 -21.17
CA GLY A 276 7.17 7.84 -21.42
C GLY A 276 6.30 7.30 -20.30
N ASN A 277 6.87 6.67 -19.27
CA ASN A 277 6.20 6.18 -18.07
C ASN A 277 6.49 7.08 -16.87
N THR A 278 5.79 6.83 -15.76
CA THR A 278 5.92 7.56 -14.50
C THR A 278 6.37 6.62 -13.39
N ASP A 279 6.95 7.16 -12.31
CA ASP A 279 7.42 6.40 -11.15
C ASP A 279 6.97 7.00 -9.80
N ASP A 280 5.92 7.85 -9.80
CA ASP A 280 5.48 8.59 -8.61
C ASP A 280 5.04 7.65 -7.48
N LEU A 281 4.25 6.62 -7.78
CA LEU A 281 3.83 5.61 -6.81
C LEU A 281 5.00 4.71 -6.39
N MET A 282 5.88 4.36 -7.34
CA MET A 282 7.11 3.63 -7.02
C MET A 282 8.03 4.45 -6.12
N MET A 283 8.09 5.77 -6.29
CA MET A 283 8.85 6.64 -5.38
C MET A 283 8.26 6.65 -3.97
N CYS A 284 6.95 6.65 -3.82
CA CYS A 284 6.31 6.43 -2.50
C CYS A 284 6.77 5.12 -1.85
N LEU A 285 6.83 4.02 -2.62
CA LEU A 285 7.33 2.74 -2.11
C LEU A 285 8.84 2.77 -1.81
N VAL A 286 9.64 3.47 -2.59
CA VAL A 286 11.09 3.68 -2.32
C VAL A 286 11.28 4.44 -1.02
N ILE A 287 10.47 5.47 -0.75
CA ILE A 287 10.44 6.22 0.51
C ILE A 287 10.11 5.27 1.67
N PHE A 288 9.08 4.42 1.52
CA PHE A 288 8.74 3.40 2.51
C PHE A 288 9.87 2.38 2.72
N GLY A 289 10.52 1.92 1.65
CA GLY A 289 11.67 1.02 1.74
C GLY A 289 12.83 1.62 2.54
N TRP A 290 13.07 2.93 2.43
CA TRP A 290 14.05 3.62 3.27
C TRP A 290 13.57 3.73 4.72
N LEU A 291 12.29 4.11 4.93
CA LEU A 291 11.67 4.25 6.25
C LEU A 291 11.70 2.93 7.03
N SER A 292 11.34 1.83 6.40
CA SER A 292 11.28 0.49 7.03
C SER A 292 12.62 0.00 7.60
N ASN A 293 13.73 0.59 7.15
CA ASN A 293 15.07 0.29 7.67
C ASN A 293 15.51 1.19 8.84
N GLN A 294 14.72 2.22 9.18
CA GLN A 294 15.06 3.15 10.26
C GLN A 294 14.81 2.51 11.64
N PRO A 295 15.70 2.74 12.63
CA PRO A 295 15.50 2.25 14.00
C PRO A 295 14.15 2.67 14.58
N TYR A 296 13.79 3.94 14.41
CA TYR A 296 12.52 4.47 14.90
C TYR A 296 11.30 3.71 14.35
N PHE A 297 11.30 3.34 13.06
CA PHE A 297 10.21 2.57 12.46
C PHE A 297 10.11 1.17 13.10
N LYS A 298 11.25 0.53 13.36
CA LYS A 298 11.29 -0.79 14.01
C LYS A 298 10.76 -0.71 15.45
N GLU A 299 11.19 0.29 16.21
CA GLU A 299 10.68 0.52 17.56
C GLU A 299 9.17 0.79 17.57
N MET A 300 8.67 1.60 16.64
CA MET A 300 7.25 1.90 16.50
C MET A 300 6.42 0.63 16.20
N THR A 301 6.86 -0.20 15.25
CA THR A 301 6.16 -1.44 14.90
C THR A 301 6.28 -2.51 15.99
N ASP A 302 7.42 -2.64 16.65
CA ASP A 302 7.61 -3.58 17.76
C ASP A 302 6.77 -3.21 18.98
N THR A 303 6.65 -1.92 19.29
CA THR A 303 5.84 -1.43 20.41
C THR A 303 4.37 -1.69 20.15
N ASN A 304 3.89 -1.44 18.94
CA ASN A 304 2.50 -1.69 18.55
C ASN A 304 2.17 -3.18 18.56
N ALA A 305 3.05 -4.04 18.06
CA ALA A 305 2.87 -5.49 18.12
C ALA A 305 2.74 -6.00 19.56
N ARG A 306 3.55 -5.48 20.49
CA ARG A 306 3.43 -5.82 21.93
C ARG A 306 2.14 -5.32 22.55
N GLN A 307 1.71 -4.11 22.19
CA GLN A 307 0.46 -3.55 22.70
C GLN A 307 -0.75 -4.34 22.21
N GLN A 308 -0.79 -4.70 20.93
CA GLN A 308 -1.84 -5.56 20.37
C GLN A 308 -1.88 -6.94 21.04
N LEU A 309 -0.74 -7.58 21.24
CA LEU A 309 -0.66 -8.86 21.97
C LEU A 309 -1.19 -8.73 23.42
N TYR A 310 -0.90 -7.61 24.07
CA TYR A 310 -1.39 -7.37 25.43
C TYR A 310 -2.91 -7.15 25.45
N GLU A 311 -3.46 -6.38 24.50
CA GLU A 311 -4.89 -6.16 24.34
C GLU A 311 -5.63 -7.47 23.97
N GLU A 312 -5.06 -8.29 23.07
CA GLU A 312 -5.59 -9.62 22.75
C GLU A 312 -5.62 -10.55 23.97
N GLN A 313 -4.55 -10.54 24.79
CA GLN A 313 -4.52 -11.31 26.03
C GLN A 313 -5.56 -10.81 27.05
N GLN A 314 -5.73 -9.51 27.21
CA GLN A 314 -6.76 -8.94 28.07
C GLN A 314 -8.16 -9.33 27.61
N ASN A 315 -8.46 -9.22 26.31
CA ASN A 315 -9.74 -9.62 25.73
C ASN A 315 -10.03 -11.12 25.93
N LEU A 316 -9.01 -11.98 25.81
CA LEU A 316 -9.13 -13.40 26.09
C LEU A 316 -9.43 -13.67 27.59
N ILE A 317 -8.72 -12.97 28.48
CA ILE A 317 -8.97 -13.06 29.93
C ILE A 317 -10.38 -12.57 30.27
N GLU A 318 -10.84 -11.46 29.66
CA GLU A 318 -12.20 -10.96 29.86
C GLU A 318 -13.28 -11.91 29.29
N GLN A 319 -13.00 -12.61 28.21
CA GLN A 319 -13.88 -13.63 27.63
C GLN A 319 -13.90 -14.92 28.51
N ASP A 320 -12.76 -15.31 29.06
CA ASP A 320 -12.67 -16.47 29.98
C ASP A 320 -13.18 -16.16 31.39
N MET A 321 -13.23 -14.86 31.75
CA MET A 321 -13.97 -14.42 32.92
C MET A 321 -15.46 -14.35 32.56
N ALA A 322 -16.04 -15.54 32.31
CA ALA A 322 -17.49 -15.66 32.33
C ALA A 322 -17.98 -15.00 33.64
N PRO A 323 -19.01 -14.15 33.61
CA PRO A 323 -19.52 -13.59 34.82
C PRO A 323 -19.83 -14.79 35.73
N PHE A 324 -19.10 -14.91 36.85
CA PHE A 324 -19.53 -15.76 37.93
C PHE A 324 -20.90 -15.17 38.35
N GLY A 325 -21.91 -15.64 37.66
CA GLY A 325 -23.26 -15.44 38.09
C GLY A 325 -23.30 -16.10 39.46
N PHE A 326 -23.53 -15.29 40.52
CA PHE A 326 -24.03 -15.83 41.76
C PHE A 326 -25.28 -16.56 41.35
N VAL A 327 -25.21 -17.88 41.30
CA VAL A 327 -26.43 -18.71 41.23
C VAL A 327 -27.04 -18.57 42.62
N ASP A 328 -27.90 -17.57 42.77
CA ASP A 328 -28.82 -17.48 43.86
C ASP A 328 -29.81 -18.63 43.62
N ASP A 329 -29.71 -19.66 44.44
CA ASP A 329 -30.59 -20.82 44.41
C ASP A 329 -32.03 -20.47 44.86
N GLY A 330 -32.29 -19.20 45.13
CA GLY A 330 -33.63 -18.71 45.56
C GLY A 330 -34.09 -19.24 46.91
N LEU A 331 -33.19 -19.86 47.65
CA LEU A 331 -33.44 -20.30 49.02
C LEU A 331 -32.94 -19.20 49.96
N ASP A 332 -33.81 -18.31 50.38
CA ASP A 332 -33.54 -17.39 51.50
C ASP A 332 -33.19 -18.24 52.73
N ASP A 333 -31.91 -18.27 53.08
CA ASP A 333 -31.48 -18.97 54.29
C ASP A 333 -31.88 -18.10 55.52
N THR A 334 -33.12 -18.30 55.93
CA THR A 334 -33.71 -17.59 57.06
C THR A 334 -33.28 -18.15 58.41
N ARG A 335 -32.23 -19.02 58.43
CA ARG A 335 -31.71 -19.60 59.68
C ARG A 335 -30.92 -18.55 60.44
N PRO A 336 -31.22 -18.37 61.73
CA PRO A 336 -30.42 -17.49 62.57
C PRO A 336 -29.02 -18.05 62.76
N GLU A 337 -27.99 -17.26 62.59
CA GLU A 337 -26.60 -17.58 62.91
C GLU A 337 -26.33 -17.25 64.38
N ILE A 338 -25.67 -18.15 65.09
CA ILE A 338 -25.26 -17.97 66.50
C ILE A 338 -23.73 -17.77 66.47
N ASP A 339 -23.25 -16.62 66.95
CA ASP A 339 -21.84 -16.34 67.03
C ASP A 339 -21.19 -17.10 68.25
N GLU A 340 -19.88 -17.06 68.32
CA GLU A 340 -19.06 -17.75 69.34
C GLU A 340 -19.35 -17.23 70.80
N TYR A 341 -20.08 -16.12 70.93
CA TYR A 341 -20.52 -15.54 72.20
C TYR A 341 -21.98 -15.85 72.50
N GLY A 342 -22.65 -16.68 71.70
CA GLY A 342 -24.05 -17.08 71.88
C GLY A 342 -25.08 -16.06 71.45
N THR A 343 -24.71 -15.03 70.67
CA THR A 343 -25.63 -14.03 70.14
C THR A 343 -26.28 -14.54 68.86
N VAL A 344 -27.59 -14.48 68.79
CA VAL A 344 -28.38 -14.95 67.64
C VAL A 344 -28.61 -13.80 66.66
N TRP A 345 -28.08 -13.95 65.44
CA TRP A 345 -28.26 -13.00 64.37
C TRP A 345 -29.37 -13.47 63.42
N HIS A 346 -30.36 -12.60 63.14
CA HIS A 346 -31.41 -12.88 62.18
C HIS A 346 -31.14 -12.12 60.86
N PRO A 347 -31.20 -12.77 59.70
CA PRO A 347 -31.09 -12.07 58.43
C PRO A 347 -32.22 -11.06 58.25
N VAL A 348 -31.88 -9.85 57.86
CA VAL A 348 -32.85 -8.80 57.58
C VAL A 348 -33.41 -9.00 56.18
N VAL A 349 -34.61 -9.54 56.06
CA VAL A 349 -35.35 -9.63 54.79
C VAL A 349 -35.77 -8.22 54.38
N ARG A 350 -35.13 -7.64 53.37
CA ARG A 350 -35.65 -6.43 52.73
C ARG A 350 -36.89 -6.79 51.90
N LYS A 351 -38.06 -6.40 52.37
CA LYS A 351 -39.28 -6.44 51.54
C LYS A 351 -39.07 -5.48 50.39
N GLY A 352 -38.99 -6.04 49.15
CA GLY A 352 -38.95 -5.26 47.94
C GLY A 352 -40.17 -4.33 47.81
N GLN A 353 -39.88 -3.10 47.38
CA GLN A 353 -40.87 -2.24 46.75
C GLN A 353 -40.94 -2.56 45.25
#